data_624cb2d4bb299d27f4993d6ec5d6b568
#
_entry.id   624cb2d4bb299d27f4993d6ec5d6b568
#
_cell.length_a   1.000
_cell.length_b   1.000
_cell.length_c   1.000
_cell.angle_alpha   90.00
_cell.angle_beta   90.00
_cell.angle_gamma   90.00
#
_symmetry.space_group_name_H-M   'P 1'
#
loop_
_entity.id
_entity.type
_entity.pdbx_description
1 polymer ?
#
loop_
_entity_poly.entity_id
_entity_poly.type
_entity_poly.pdbx_seq_one_letter_code
_entity_poly.pdbx_strand_id
1 'polypeptide(L)'
;CFVDVSMFPEKLTGGCGCAVLFGKALPKEYIRALAEGLQPEENALHNLKRKMDALSRKTAAALEAEGYRSIAAARSGMLPHKSAAVRAGLGFIGKNTLLVTPDYGCALCLGKVLTAAPFATASSPPPEPQCVDCRVCVEACPTGALSGTAWSPETERDEMLTRKRCTLCGKCLVLCPYTVKYAGL
;
A
#
# COMPACT_ATOMS: atom_id res chain seq x y z
N CYS A 1 11.61 5.90 -0.44
CA CYS A 1 12.71 4.96 -0.23
C CYS A 1 13.00 4.14 -1.49
N PHE A 2 14.16 3.52 -1.53
CA PHE A 2 14.59 2.61 -2.60
C PHE A 2 14.60 1.19 -2.06
N VAL A 3 14.07 0.24 -2.83
CA VAL A 3 13.96 -1.15 -2.40
C VAL A 3 14.45 -2.11 -3.49
N ASP A 4 15.21 -3.12 -3.07
CA ASP A 4 15.60 -4.21 -3.94
C ASP A 4 14.38 -5.07 -4.30
N VAL A 5 14.11 -5.21 -5.58
CA VAL A 5 13.01 -6.02 -6.13
C VAL A 5 13.50 -7.13 -7.06
N SER A 6 14.82 -7.35 -7.12
CA SER A 6 15.44 -8.35 -7.99
C SER A 6 14.98 -9.78 -7.68
N MET A 7 14.56 -10.04 -6.45
CA MET A 7 14.03 -11.35 -6.03
C MET A 7 12.63 -11.66 -6.56
N PHE A 8 11.89 -10.65 -7.04
CA PHE A 8 10.57 -10.90 -7.61
C PHE A 8 10.67 -11.33 -9.08
N PRO A 9 9.71 -12.13 -9.55
CA PRO A 9 9.69 -12.57 -10.94
C PRO A 9 9.76 -11.40 -11.92
N GLU A 10 10.51 -11.55 -13.00
CA GLU A 10 10.70 -10.54 -14.04
C GLU A 10 9.39 -10.01 -14.61
N LYS A 11 8.37 -10.87 -14.75
CA LYS A 11 7.02 -10.45 -15.17
C LYS A 11 6.39 -9.39 -14.27
N LEU A 12 6.80 -9.31 -13.00
CA LEU A 12 6.32 -8.33 -12.04
C LEU A 12 7.18 -7.06 -12.01
N THR A 13 8.48 -7.19 -12.27
CA THR A 13 9.45 -6.10 -12.18
C THR A 13 9.79 -5.48 -13.53
N GLY A 14 9.41 -6.17 -14.63
CA GLY A 14 9.79 -5.77 -15.98
C GLY A 14 11.30 -5.79 -16.20
N GLY A 15 12.04 -6.64 -15.48
CA GLY A 15 13.51 -6.73 -15.54
C GLY A 15 14.23 -5.61 -14.78
N CYS A 16 13.51 -4.83 -13.95
CA CYS A 16 14.12 -3.80 -13.10
C CYS A 16 14.54 -4.42 -11.75
N GLY A 17 15.74 -4.11 -11.27
CA GLY A 17 16.27 -4.62 -9.99
C GLY A 17 15.89 -3.75 -8.78
N CYS A 18 15.47 -2.51 -9.03
CA CYS A 18 15.14 -1.55 -7.98
C CYS A 18 13.74 -0.96 -8.15
N ALA A 19 13.10 -0.60 -7.03
CA ALA A 19 11.91 0.24 -7.04
C ALA A 19 12.12 1.50 -6.19
N VAL A 20 11.70 2.64 -6.73
CA VAL A 20 11.51 3.88 -5.98
C VAL A 20 10.10 3.88 -5.44
N LEU A 21 9.95 3.88 -4.12
CA LEU A 21 8.67 3.95 -3.44
C LEU A 21 8.48 5.32 -2.81
N PHE A 22 7.30 5.87 -2.96
CA PHE A 22 6.87 7.07 -2.26
C PHE A 22 5.44 6.93 -1.78
N GLY A 23 5.14 7.63 -0.70
CA GLY A 23 3.83 7.61 -0.08
C GLY A 23 3.37 9.01 0.28
N LYS A 24 2.08 9.22 0.24
CA LYS A 24 1.41 10.41 0.76
C LYS A 24 0.37 9.98 1.76
N ALA A 25 0.46 10.52 2.97
CA ALA A 25 -0.56 10.28 3.99
C ALA A 25 -1.90 10.90 3.55
N LEU A 26 -2.98 10.18 3.81
CA LEU A 26 -4.33 10.73 3.72
C LEU A 26 -4.49 11.81 4.80
N PRO A 27 -5.17 12.92 4.52
CA PRO A 27 -5.45 13.95 5.54
C PRO A 27 -6.18 13.34 6.75
N LYS A 28 -5.85 13.79 7.95
CA LYS A 28 -6.51 13.31 9.18
C LYS A 28 -8.02 13.61 9.16
N GLU A 29 -8.39 14.76 8.62
CA GLU A 29 -9.77 15.20 8.44
C GLU A 29 -10.54 14.24 7.53
N TYR A 30 -9.90 13.72 6.47
CA TYR A 30 -10.49 12.71 5.61
C TYR A 30 -10.78 11.41 6.38
N ILE A 31 -9.85 10.98 7.23
CA ILE A 31 -10.01 9.77 8.04
C ILE A 31 -11.12 9.95 9.08
N ARG A 32 -11.17 11.11 9.73
CA ARG A 32 -12.19 11.44 10.74
C ARG A 32 -13.59 11.47 10.13
N ALA A 33 -13.77 12.18 9.03
CA ALA A 33 -15.05 12.22 8.31
C ALA A 33 -15.52 10.80 7.93
N LEU A 34 -14.60 9.97 7.42
CA LEU A 34 -14.93 8.58 7.06
C LEU A 34 -15.27 7.72 8.29
N ALA A 35 -14.64 7.97 9.44
CA ALA A 35 -14.94 7.28 10.70
C ALA A 35 -16.33 7.65 11.25
N GLU A 36 -16.75 8.89 11.06
CA GLU A 36 -18.09 9.41 11.40
C GLU A 36 -19.18 8.97 10.42
N GLY A 37 -18.82 8.21 9.38
CA GLY A 37 -19.76 7.78 8.34
C GLY A 37 -20.13 8.86 7.35
N LEU A 38 -19.45 10.00 7.40
CA LEU A 38 -19.61 11.06 6.41
C LEU A 38 -18.92 10.64 5.11
N GLN A 39 -19.43 11.16 4.00
CA GLN A 39 -18.74 11.02 2.71
C GLN A 39 -17.69 12.14 2.64
N PRO A 40 -16.37 11.83 2.79
CA PRO A 40 -15.35 12.84 2.54
C PRO A 40 -15.47 13.34 1.11
N GLU A 41 -14.90 14.52 0.81
CA GLU A 41 -14.89 15.04 -0.58
C GLU A 41 -14.66 13.92 -1.58
N GLU A 42 -15.67 13.68 -2.43
CA GLU A 42 -15.77 12.52 -3.32
C GLU A 42 -14.50 12.29 -4.17
N ASN A 43 -13.76 13.36 -4.39
CA ASN A 43 -12.55 13.36 -5.21
C ASN A 43 -11.23 13.35 -4.43
N ALA A 44 -11.21 13.47 -3.09
CA ALA A 44 -9.96 13.63 -2.34
C ALA A 44 -9.00 12.46 -2.54
N LEU A 45 -9.48 11.24 -2.35
CA LEU A 45 -8.68 10.02 -2.56
C LEU A 45 -8.32 9.84 -4.04
N HIS A 46 -9.25 10.12 -4.95
CA HIS A 46 -9.01 10.04 -6.39
C HIS A 46 -7.94 11.05 -6.84
N ASN A 47 -8.04 12.30 -6.37
CA ASN A 47 -7.05 13.33 -6.65
C ASN A 47 -5.68 12.97 -6.09
N LEU A 48 -5.63 12.37 -4.92
CA LEU A 48 -4.38 11.92 -4.33
C LEU A 48 -3.75 10.80 -5.18
N LYS A 49 -4.52 9.80 -5.61
CA LYS A 49 -4.04 8.75 -6.52
C LYS A 49 -3.51 9.34 -7.83
N ARG A 50 -4.23 10.27 -8.44
CA ARG A 50 -3.77 10.96 -9.67
C ARG A 50 -2.44 11.71 -9.46
N LYS A 51 -2.26 12.37 -8.30
CA LYS A 51 -1.00 13.02 -7.95
C LYS A 51 0.14 12.01 -7.81
N MET A 52 -0.11 10.87 -7.17
CA MET A 52 0.89 9.80 -7.04
C MET A 52 1.26 9.20 -8.39
N ASP A 53 0.28 8.96 -9.27
CA ASP A 53 0.52 8.47 -10.63
C ASP A 53 1.29 9.48 -11.49
N ALA A 54 0.98 10.77 -11.36
CA ALA A 54 1.72 11.83 -12.03
C ALA A 54 3.17 11.92 -11.56
N LEU A 55 3.40 11.79 -10.24
CA LEU A 55 4.73 11.75 -9.66
C LEU A 55 5.50 10.51 -10.16
N SER A 56 4.86 9.33 -10.19
CA SER A 56 5.48 8.12 -10.73
C SER A 56 5.94 8.31 -12.18
N ARG A 57 5.09 8.90 -13.04
CA ARG A 57 5.46 9.18 -14.44
C ARG A 57 6.62 10.17 -14.56
N LYS A 58 6.59 11.26 -13.78
CA LYS A 58 7.67 12.25 -13.77
C LYS A 58 9.00 11.63 -13.33
N THR A 59 8.97 10.83 -12.27
CA THR A 59 10.16 10.15 -11.77
C THR A 59 10.70 9.14 -12.77
N ALA A 60 9.83 8.36 -13.42
CA ALA A 60 10.26 7.43 -14.46
C ALA A 60 10.92 8.16 -15.63
N ALA A 61 10.29 9.23 -16.14
CA ALA A 61 10.83 10.02 -17.24
C ALA A 61 12.19 10.66 -16.90
N ALA A 62 12.37 11.14 -15.67
CA ALA A 62 13.65 11.68 -15.22
C ALA A 62 14.75 10.62 -15.20
N LEU A 63 14.45 9.41 -14.74
CA LEU A 63 15.41 8.30 -14.72
C LEU A 63 15.72 7.78 -16.13
N GLU A 64 14.74 7.80 -17.04
CA GLU A 64 14.94 7.45 -18.43
C GLU A 64 15.82 8.49 -19.16
N ALA A 65 15.69 9.77 -18.83
CA ALA A 65 16.55 10.82 -19.35
C ALA A 65 18.03 10.66 -18.93
N GLU A 66 18.26 10.04 -17.77
CA GLU A 66 19.59 9.65 -17.28
C GLU A 66 20.08 8.30 -17.84
N GLY A 67 19.33 7.70 -18.78
CA GLY A 67 19.68 6.45 -19.44
C GLY A 67 19.24 5.18 -18.72
N TYR A 68 18.49 5.27 -17.63
CA TYR A 68 18.02 4.11 -16.89
C TYR A 68 16.62 3.69 -17.32
N ARG A 69 16.47 2.44 -17.75
CA ARG A 69 15.15 1.85 -17.98
C ARG A 69 14.28 2.02 -16.74
N SER A 70 13.10 2.63 -16.91
CA SER A 70 12.20 2.91 -15.80
C SER A 70 10.73 2.72 -16.19
N ILE A 71 9.91 2.25 -15.25
CA ILE A 71 8.50 1.94 -15.50
C ILE A 71 7.67 2.56 -14.38
N ALA A 72 6.83 3.53 -14.73
CA ALA A 72 5.82 4.06 -13.82
C ALA A 72 4.74 2.99 -13.60
N ALA A 73 4.83 2.26 -12.50
CA ALA A 73 4.04 1.07 -12.28
C ALA A 73 2.72 1.36 -11.55
N ALA A 74 1.83 2.09 -12.22
CA ALA A 74 0.43 2.23 -11.80
C ALA A 74 -0.48 1.11 -12.33
N ARG A 75 0.04 0.21 -13.18
CA ARG A 75 -0.75 -0.79 -13.92
C ARG A 75 -0.93 -2.09 -13.15
N SER A 76 -2.07 -2.76 -13.38
CA SER A 76 -2.30 -4.15 -12.97
C SER A 76 -1.28 -5.08 -13.63
N GLY A 77 -0.85 -6.12 -12.93
CA GLY A 77 0.13 -7.10 -13.42
C GLY A 77 1.58 -6.79 -13.06
N MET A 78 1.89 -5.60 -12.56
CA MET A 78 3.21 -5.28 -12.02
C MET A 78 3.28 -5.54 -10.51
N LEU A 79 4.48 -5.56 -9.95
CA LEU A 79 4.72 -5.75 -8.52
C LEU A 79 3.77 -4.90 -7.67
N PRO A 80 2.99 -5.50 -6.75
CA PRO A 80 2.09 -4.74 -5.90
C PRO A 80 2.84 -3.72 -5.03
N HIS A 81 2.31 -2.49 -4.91
CA HIS A 81 2.91 -1.43 -4.09
C HIS A 81 3.15 -1.87 -2.64
N LYS A 82 2.19 -2.62 -2.08
CA LYS A 82 2.27 -3.10 -0.69
C LYS A 82 3.40 -4.10 -0.48
N SER A 83 3.59 -5.03 -1.42
CA SER A 83 4.68 -6.02 -1.34
C SER A 83 6.05 -5.34 -1.39
N ALA A 84 6.22 -4.34 -2.27
CA ALA A 84 7.43 -3.54 -2.30
C ALA A 84 7.61 -2.72 -1.01
N ALA A 85 6.55 -2.16 -0.44
CA ALA A 85 6.59 -1.40 0.80
C ALA A 85 6.97 -2.25 2.02
N VAL A 86 6.43 -3.47 2.10
CA VAL A 86 6.81 -4.45 3.15
C VAL A 86 8.28 -4.82 3.02
N ARG A 87 8.75 -5.07 1.80
CA ARG A 87 10.17 -5.37 1.52
C ARG A 87 11.10 -4.21 1.88
N ALA A 88 10.61 -2.98 1.78
CA ALA A 88 11.33 -1.78 2.21
C ALA A 88 11.31 -1.56 3.74
N GLY A 89 10.65 -2.44 4.51
CA GLY A 89 10.52 -2.29 5.96
C GLY A 89 9.57 -1.16 6.41
N LEU A 90 8.70 -0.67 5.50
CA LEU A 90 7.80 0.45 5.83
C LEU A 90 6.63 0.03 6.74
N GLY A 91 6.37 -1.26 6.86
CA GLY A 91 5.28 -1.81 7.64
C GLY A 91 4.92 -3.21 7.21
N PHE A 92 3.77 -3.70 7.62
CA PHE A 92 3.28 -5.05 7.34
C PHE A 92 1.91 -5.00 6.66
N ILE A 93 1.47 -6.09 6.06
CA ILE A 93 0.10 -6.21 5.54
C ILE A 93 -0.81 -6.73 6.65
N GLY A 94 -1.79 -5.92 7.02
CA GLY A 94 -2.76 -6.27 8.05
C GLY A 94 -3.85 -7.23 7.57
N LYS A 95 -4.64 -7.79 8.50
CA LYS A 95 -5.80 -8.64 8.19
C LYS A 95 -6.86 -7.93 7.31
N ASN A 96 -6.81 -6.60 7.23
CA ASN A 96 -7.61 -5.79 6.31
C ASN A 96 -7.04 -5.73 4.88
N THR A 97 -5.98 -6.46 4.60
CA THR A 97 -5.26 -6.48 3.32
C THR A 97 -4.58 -5.15 2.94
N LEU A 98 -4.51 -4.19 3.85
CA LEU A 98 -3.84 -2.91 3.64
C LEU A 98 -2.42 -2.93 4.21
N LEU A 99 -1.54 -2.08 3.65
CA LEU A 99 -0.28 -1.78 4.31
C LEU A 99 -0.58 -1.02 5.60
N VAL A 100 -0.03 -1.50 6.70
CA VAL A 100 -0.09 -0.86 8.02
C VAL A 100 1.30 -0.37 8.37
N THR A 101 1.45 0.92 8.59
CA THR A 101 2.71 1.54 8.99
C THR A 101 2.61 2.05 10.43
N PRO A 102 3.73 2.14 11.17
CA PRO A 102 3.72 2.63 12.56
C PRO A 102 3.18 4.06 12.69
N ASP A 103 3.52 4.94 11.73
CA ASP A 103 3.24 6.38 11.83
C ASP A 103 1.88 6.78 11.23
N TYR A 104 1.42 6.08 10.19
CA TYR A 104 0.23 6.46 9.41
C TYR A 104 -0.86 5.39 9.42
N GLY A 105 -0.64 4.26 10.07
CA GLY A 105 -1.56 3.14 9.99
C GLY A 105 -1.79 2.73 8.53
N CYS A 106 -3.06 2.57 8.17
CA CYS A 106 -3.48 2.26 6.80
C CYS A 106 -3.67 3.51 5.92
N ALA A 107 -3.43 4.72 6.45
CA ALA A 107 -3.76 5.98 5.79
C ALA A 107 -2.68 6.45 4.81
N LEU A 108 -2.16 5.56 3.97
CA LEU A 108 -1.16 5.88 2.95
C LEU A 108 -1.65 5.58 1.53
N CYS A 109 -1.47 6.56 0.66
CA CYS A 109 -1.53 6.37 -0.79
C CYS A 109 -0.10 6.18 -1.31
N LEU A 110 0.16 5.06 -1.96
CA LEU A 110 1.48 4.69 -2.45
C LEU A 110 1.64 4.94 -3.93
N GLY A 111 2.84 5.35 -4.34
CA GLY A 111 3.31 5.38 -5.70
C GLY A 111 4.62 4.61 -5.85
N LYS A 112 4.92 4.15 -7.06
CA LYS A 112 6.09 3.33 -7.33
C LYS A 112 6.61 3.53 -8.75
N VAL A 113 7.94 3.54 -8.87
CA VAL A 113 8.65 3.42 -10.13
C VAL A 113 9.58 2.22 -10.03
N LEU A 114 9.51 1.30 -10.97
CA LEU A 114 10.50 0.24 -11.15
C LEU A 114 11.62 0.79 -12.04
N THR A 115 12.88 0.53 -11.69
CA THR A 115 14.01 1.09 -12.43
C THR A 115 15.23 0.17 -12.40
N ALA A 116 16.04 0.27 -13.44
CA ALA A 116 17.36 -0.33 -13.51
C ALA A 116 18.47 0.56 -12.92
N ALA A 117 18.14 1.76 -12.43
CA ALA A 117 19.11 2.65 -11.79
C ALA A 117 19.69 2.00 -10.52
N PRO A 118 21.02 2.08 -10.30
CA PRO A 118 21.72 1.40 -9.23
C PRO A 118 21.63 2.20 -7.90
N PHE A 119 20.45 2.31 -7.35
CA PHE A 119 20.28 2.94 -6.05
C PHE A 119 20.76 2.04 -4.92
N ALA A 120 21.29 2.64 -3.87
CA ALA A 120 21.49 1.96 -2.59
C ALA A 120 20.11 1.61 -1.99
N THR A 121 19.77 0.34 -2.00
CA THR A 121 18.44 -0.14 -1.62
C THR A 121 18.41 -0.53 -0.14
N ALA A 122 17.30 -0.20 0.53
CA ALA A 122 16.95 -0.83 1.79
C ALA A 122 16.40 -2.24 1.50
N SER A 123 16.92 -3.21 2.24
CA SER A 123 16.43 -4.59 2.24
C SER A 123 16.30 -5.02 3.70
N SER A 124 15.07 -5.13 4.17
CA SER A 124 14.77 -5.65 5.50
C SER A 124 13.92 -6.90 5.36
N PRO A 125 14.08 -7.90 6.24
CA PRO A 125 13.10 -8.97 6.32
C PRO A 125 11.72 -8.32 6.55
N PRO A 126 10.64 -8.87 5.98
CA PRO A 126 9.30 -8.37 6.23
C PRO A 126 9.06 -8.30 7.75
N PRO A 127 8.60 -7.17 8.30
CA PRO A 127 8.24 -7.12 9.70
C PRO A 127 7.08 -8.08 9.98
N GLU A 128 7.14 -8.76 11.11
CA GLU A 128 6.07 -9.66 11.50
C GLU A 128 4.73 -8.92 11.61
N PRO A 129 3.62 -9.53 11.18
CA PRO A 129 2.31 -8.93 11.29
C PRO A 129 1.94 -8.67 12.76
N GLN A 130 1.69 -7.42 13.09
CA GLN A 130 1.31 -7.00 14.45
C GLN A 130 -0.21 -7.16 14.74
N CYS A 131 -0.92 -7.90 13.88
CA CYS A 131 -2.37 -8.15 14.02
C CYS A 131 -2.68 -9.44 14.79
N VAL A 132 -1.78 -9.93 15.65
CA VAL A 132 -1.86 -11.28 16.26
C VAL A 132 -3.28 -11.65 16.69
N ASP A 133 -3.84 -11.00 17.70
CA ASP A 133 -5.21 -11.25 18.20
C ASP A 133 -6.21 -10.19 17.75
N CYS A 134 -5.75 -9.14 17.10
CA CYS A 134 -6.62 -8.05 16.66
C CYS A 134 -7.54 -8.51 15.51
N ARG A 135 -8.84 -8.29 15.68
CA ARG A 135 -9.89 -8.60 14.69
C ARG A 135 -10.79 -7.41 14.37
N VAL A 136 -10.49 -6.21 14.85
CA VAL A 136 -11.34 -5.01 14.71
C VAL A 136 -11.81 -4.79 13.27
N CYS A 137 -10.91 -4.87 12.29
CA CYS A 137 -11.27 -4.67 10.88
C CYS A 137 -12.14 -5.80 10.31
N VAL A 138 -11.97 -7.03 10.81
CA VAL A 138 -12.74 -8.20 10.38
C VAL A 138 -14.17 -8.11 10.89
N GLU A 139 -14.32 -7.81 12.19
CA GLU A 139 -15.62 -7.70 12.87
C GLU A 139 -16.41 -6.48 12.38
N ALA A 140 -15.73 -5.39 12.08
CA ALA A 140 -16.35 -4.19 11.54
C ALA A 140 -16.73 -4.27 10.05
N CYS A 141 -16.33 -5.35 9.36
CA CYS A 141 -16.67 -5.50 7.93
C CYS A 141 -18.14 -5.82 7.73
N PRO A 142 -18.96 -4.91 7.17
CA PRO A 142 -20.42 -5.08 7.13
C PRO A 142 -20.86 -6.24 6.22
N THR A 143 -19.98 -6.68 5.33
CA THR A 143 -20.27 -7.73 4.35
C THR A 143 -19.53 -9.04 4.63
N GLY A 144 -18.73 -9.08 5.71
CA GLY A 144 -17.88 -10.23 6.01
C GLY A 144 -16.88 -10.56 4.90
N ALA A 145 -16.38 -9.54 4.20
CA ALA A 145 -15.45 -9.74 3.10
C ALA A 145 -14.05 -10.15 3.56
N LEU A 146 -13.66 -9.86 4.81
CA LEU A 146 -12.34 -10.16 5.37
C LEU A 146 -12.36 -11.50 6.12
N SER A 147 -11.46 -12.42 5.79
CA SER A 147 -11.35 -13.72 6.44
C SER A 147 -10.74 -13.63 7.85
N GLY A 148 -9.86 -12.66 8.07
CA GLY A 148 -9.04 -12.56 9.27
C GLY A 148 -7.73 -13.33 9.20
N THR A 149 -7.40 -13.92 8.05
CA THR A 149 -6.10 -14.56 7.79
C THR A 149 -4.97 -13.55 7.96
N ALA A 150 -3.93 -13.94 8.68
CA ALA A 150 -2.69 -13.17 8.75
C ALA A 150 -1.96 -13.27 7.40
N TRP A 151 -1.33 -12.18 6.98
CA TRP A 151 -0.55 -12.19 5.75
C TRP A 151 0.84 -12.77 5.98
N SER A 152 1.29 -13.56 5.03
CA SER A 152 2.68 -13.96 4.82
C SER A 152 3.05 -13.78 3.35
N PRO A 153 4.32 -13.90 2.95
CA PRO A 153 4.72 -13.82 1.54
C PRO A 153 4.02 -14.84 0.64
N GLU A 154 3.61 -15.98 1.20
CA GLU A 154 2.94 -17.08 0.51
C GLU A 154 1.41 -16.91 0.47
N THR A 155 0.86 -16.00 1.29
CA THR A 155 -0.59 -15.82 1.41
C THR A 155 -1.16 -15.15 0.16
N GLU A 156 -2.06 -15.84 -0.52
CA GLU A 156 -2.79 -15.27 -1.64
C GLU A 156 -3.83 -14.24 -1.16
N ARG A 157 -4.04 -13.21 -1.98
CA ARG A 157 -4.97 -12.14 -1.61
C ARG A 157 -6.39 -12.65 -1.40
N ASP A 158 -6.83 -13.64 -2.16
CA ASP A 158 -8.19 -14.17 -2.11
C ASP A 158 -8.43 -15.04 -0.87
N GLU A 159 -7.36 -15.49 -0.18
CA GLU A 159 -7.45 -16.11 1.15
C GLU A 159 -7.78 -15.09 2.25
N MET A 160 -7.42 -13.82 2.03
CA MET A 160 -7.65 -12.73 2.98
C MET A 160 -8.93 -11.94 2.72
N LEU A 161 -9.34 -11.84 1.45
CA LEU A 161 -10.41 -10.94 1.02
C LEU A 161 -11.29 -11.55 -0.07
N THR A 162 -12.55 -11.77 0.22
CA THR A 162 -13.57 -12.07 -0.81
C THR A 162 -13.93 -10.79 -1.56
N ARG A 163 -13.26 -10.52 -2.68
CA ARG A 163 -13.35 -9.25 -3.43
C ARG A 163 -14.78 -8.88 -3.83
N LYS A 164 -15.58 -9.87 -4.23
CA LYS A 164 -16.97 -9.67 -4.64
C LYS A 164 -17.88 -9.15 -3.52
N ARG A 165 -17.51 -9.38 -2.25
CA ARG A 165 -18.23 -8.89 -1.08
C ARG A 165 -17.79 -7.49 -0.64
N CYS A 166 -16.59 -7.05 -1.03
CA CYS A 166 -16.01 -5.79 -0.56
C CYS A 166 -16.70 -4.60 -1.24
N THR A 167 -17.38 -3.77 -0.46
CA THR A 167 -18.05 -2.54 -0.91
C THR A 167 -17.16 -1.32 -0.89
N LEU A 168 -15.88 -1.47 -0.54
CA LEU A 168 -14.90 -0.37 -0.41
C LEU A 168 -15.33 0.72 0.59
N CYS A 169 -16.13 0.38 1.59
CA CYS A 169 -16.68 1.32 2.58
C CYS A 169 -15.64 2.00 3.48
N GLY A 170 -14.39 1.56 3.48
CA GLY A 170 -13.30 2.16 4.27
C GLY A 170 -13.30 1.82 5.76
N LYS A 171 -14.30 1.15 6.33
CA LYS A 171 -14.36 0.83 7.77
C LYS A 171 -13.10 0.12 8.27
N CYS A 172 -12.60 -0.87 7.53
CA CYS A 172 -11.39 -1.60 7.87
C CYS A 172 -10.11 -0.74 7.85
N LEU A 173 -10.13 0.40 7.17
CA LEU A 173 -9.05 1.37 7.16
C LEU A 173 -9.13 2.27 8.40
N VAL A 174 -10.28 2.90 8.65
CA VAL A 174 -10.42 3.92 9.70
C VAL A 174 -10.42 3.32 11.11
N LEU A 175 -10.94 2.11 11.29
CA LEU A 175 -11.00 1.44 12.59
C LEU A 175 -9.72 0.67 12.94
N CYS A 176 -8.73 0.60 12.05
CA CYS A 176 -7.44 0.02 12.38
C CYS A 176 -6.78 0.82 13.52
N PRO A 177 -6.36 0.18 14.65
CA PRO A 177 -5.78 0.90 15.79
C PRO A 177 -4.61 1.82 15.42
N TYR A 178 -3.80 1.44 14.45
CA TYR A 178 -2.72 2.28 13.92
C TYR A 178 -3.25 3.52 13.21
N THR A 179 -4.36 3.39 12.46
CA THR A 179 -4.99 4.53 11.78
C THR A 179 -5.70 5.44 12.78
N VAL A 180 -6.36 4.87 13.77
CA VAL A 180 -6.97 5.60 14.90
C VAL A 180 -5.92 6.46 15.59
N LYS A 181 -4.77 5.88 15.95
CA LYS A 181 -3.63 6.62 16.54
C LYS A 181 -3.15 7.75 15.63
N TYR A 182 -2.98 7.50 14.33
CA TYR A 182 -2.56 8.53 13.38
C TYR A 182 -3.56 9.68 13.29
N ALA A 183 -4.84 9.39 13.19
CA ALA A 183 -5.90 10.39 13.01
C ALA A 183 -6.24 11.15 14.31
N GLY A 184 -5.87 10.61 15.48
CA GLY A 184 -6.26 11.15 16.79
C GLY A 184 -7.75 10.96 17.03
N LEU A 185 -8.25 9.74 16.78
CA LEU A 185 -9.63 9.30 17.00
C LEU A 185 -9.74 8.56 18.34
#